data_c2b0bdf9ae22c0abecf304bd17f2515b
#
_entry.id   c2b0bdf9ae22c0abecf304bd17f2515b
#
_cell.length_a   1.000
_cell.length_b   1.000
_cell.length_c   1.000
_cell.angle_alpha   90.00
_cell.angle_beta   90.00
_cell.angle_gamma   90.00
#
_symmetry.space_group_name_H-M   'P 1'
#
loop_
_entity.id
_entity.type
_entity.pdbx_description
1 polymer ?
#
loop_
_entity_poly.entity_id
_entity_poly.type
_entity_poly.pdbx_seq_one_letter_code
_entity_poly.pdbx_strand_id
1 'polypeptide(L)'
;MNMMNMKKQWWHEKVAYQIYPKSFCDTNEDGIGDIRGIIEKLDYLKDLGIDIIWISPLYQSPFVDQGYDISDYYRIDPAFGTMEDFDELLCEAKKRDMYILMDLVINHCSDKHEWFQKALKDPYGEYADYFYFEKGRDGAPPSNYRSYFGGSVWQQIEGTDLYYLHMFAKEQPDLN
;
A
#
# COMPACT_ATOMS: atom_id res chain seq x y z
N MET A 1 -11.98 -38.63 8.10
CA MET A 1 -11.51 -37.25 7.93
C MET A 1 -12.39 -36.63 6.85
N ASN A 2 -13.45 -35.89 7.26
CA ASN A 2 -14.40 -35.30 6.30
C ASN A 2 -13.68 -34.16 5.56
N MET A 3 -13.37 -34.41 4.28
CA MET A 3 -13.06 -33.28 3.40
C MET A 3 -14.33 -32.41 3.33
N MET A 4 -14.29 -31.26 4.00
CA MET A 4 -15.31 -30.24 3.82
C MET A 4 -15.47 -30.02 2.31
N ASN A 5 -16.65 -30.21 1.79
CA ASN A 5 -17.05 -29.88 0.43
C ASN A 5 -16.95 -28.34 0.30
N MET A 6 -15.76 -27.81 0.08
CA MET A 6 -15.56 -26.40 -0.15
C MET A 6 -16.24 -26.06 -1.46
N LYS A 7 -17.28 -25.25 -1.36
CA LYS A 7 -18.03 -24.75 -2.52
C LYS A 7 -17.05 -24.03 -3.44
N LYS A 8 -16.87 -24.52 -4.66
CA LYS A 8 -15.97 -23.91 -5.65
C LYS A 8 -16.34 -22.43 -5.83
N GLN A 9 -15.37 -21.57 -5.65
CA GLN A 9 -15.50 -20.13 -5.87
C GLN A 9 -15.01 -19.79 -7.28
N TRP A 10 -15.46 -18.68 -7.84
CA TRP A 10 -15.15 -18.26 -9.21
C TRP A 10 -13.64 -18.08 -9.46
N TRP A 11 -12.88 -17.70 -8.41
CA TRP A 11 -11.43 -17.46 -8.52
C TRP A 11 -10.57 -18.74 -8.41
N HIS A 12 -11.13 -19.89 -8.05
CA HIS A 12 -10.35 -21.13 -7.87
C HIS A 12 -9.69 -21.63 -9.15
N GLU A 13 -10.15 -21.19 -10.31
CA GLU A 13 -9.61 -21.56 -11.63
C GLU A 13 -8.94 -20.37 -12.33
N LYS A 14 -8.67 -19.28 -11.60
CA LYS A 14 -8.09 -18.07 -12.16
C LYS A 14 -6.60 -17.99 -11.87
N VAL A 15 -5.85 -17.47 -12.82
CA VAL A 15 -4.43 -17.19 -12.70
C VAL A 15 -4.25 -15.71 -12.40
N ALA A 16 -3.60 -15.40 -11.28
CA ALA A 16 -3.25 -14.04 -10.91
C ALA A 16 -1.78 -13.75 -11.23
N TYR A 17 -1.51 -12.56 -11.74
CA TYR A 17 -0.18 -12.06 -12.03
C TYR A 17 0.02 -10.72 -11.33
N GLN A 18 1.08 -10.63 -10.51
CA GLN A 18 1.41 -9.40 -9.81
C GLN A 18 2.23 -8.47 -10.71
N ILE A 19 1.82 -7.22 -10.76
CA ILE A 19 2.55 -6.13 -11.41
C ILE A 19 3.08 -5.16 -10.35
N TYR A 20 4.39 -4.93 -10.39
CA TYR A 20 5.02 -3.76 -9.79
C TYR A 20 5.00 -2.64 -10.83
N PRO A 21 4.14 -1.61 -10.70
CA PRO A 21 3.96 -0.60 -11.75
C PRO A 21 5.28 0.04 -12.16
N LYS A 22 6.08 0.46 -11.18
CA LYS A 22 7.36 1.14 -11.36
C LYS A 22 8.33 0.46 -12.32
N SER A 23 8.31 -0.88 -12.41
CA SER A 23 9.28 -1.66 -13.18
C SER A 23 8.66 -2.46 -14.33
N PHE A 24 7.37 -2.29 -14.63
CA PHE A 24 6.68 -3.14 -15.59
C PHE A 24 6.79 -2.63 -17.03
N CYS A 25 6.29 -1.44 -17.32
CA CYS A 25 6.37 -0.83 -18.65
C CYS A 25 6.27 0.70 -18.52
N ASP A 26 7.29 1.38 -19.00
CA ASP A 26 7.41 2.83 -19.02
C ASP A 26 7.01 3.32 -20.42
N THR A 27 6.01 4.21 -20.51
CA THR A 27 5.51 4.73 -21.78
C THR A 27 5.95 6.17 -22.07
N ASN A 28 6.49 6.87 -21.08
CA ASN A 28 6.87 8.27 -21.17
C ASN A 28 8.39 8.50 -21.15
N GLU A 29 9.17 7.39 -21.01
CA GLU A 29 10.65 7.38 -21.01
C GLU A 29 11.28 8.10 -19.81
N ASP A 30 10.57 8.16 -18.65
CA ASP A 30 11.10 8.76 -17.42
C ASP A 30 11.84 7.75 -16.52
N GLY A 31 11.86 6.48 -16.91
CA GLY A 31 12.49 5.38 -16.17
C GLY A 31 11.56 4.74 -15.13
N ILE A 32 10.29 5.15 -15.06
CA ILE A 32 9.28 4.62 -14.13
C ILE A 32 8.13 4.06 -14.98
N GLY A 33 7.78 2.79 -14.76
CA GLY A 33 6.61 2.20 -15.40
C GLY A 33 5.31 2.85 -14.91
N ASP A 34 4.30 2.87 -15.77
CA ASP A 34 3.07 3.63 -15.57
C ASP A 34 1.80 2.82 -15.92
N ILE A 35 0.63 3.40 -15.63
CA ILE A 35 -0.67 2.77 -15.91
C ILE A 35 -0.88 2.58 -17.40
N ARG A 36 -0.40 3.50 -18.23
CA ARG A 36 -0.46 3.39 -19.70
C ARG A 36 0.32 2.16 -20.17
N GLY A 37 1.48 1.90 -19.59
CA GLY A 37 2.27 0.71 -19.87
C GLY A 37 1.54 -0.58 -19.47
N ILE A 38 0.78 -0.58 -18.38
CA ILE A 38 -0.06 -1.73 -18.04
C ILE A 38 -1.14 -1.93 -19.10
N ILE A 39 -1.83 -0.86 -19.53
CA ILE A 39 -2.86 -0.93 -20.58
C ILE A 39 -2.30 -1.50 -21.88
N GLU A 40 -1.14 -1.01 -22.34
CA GLU A 40 -0.48 -1.50 -23.55
C GLU A 40 -0.10 -2.99 -23.51
N LYS A 41 0.11 -3.54 -22.30
CA LYS A 41 0.48 -4.95 -22.08
C LYS A 41 -0.69 -5.88 -21.77
N LEU A 42 -1.93 -5.39 -21.76
CA LEU A 42 -3.09 -6.23 -21.44
C LEU A 42 -3.27 -7.41 -22.41
N ASP A 43 -3.05 -7.21 -23.72
CA ASP A 43 -3.14 -8.29 -24.68
C ASP A 43 -2.05 -9.34 -24.47
N TYR A 44 -0.83 -8.92 -24.19
CA TYR A 44 0.27 -9.83 -23.80
C TYR A 44 -0.10 -10.65 -22.55
N LEU A 45 -0.65 -10.02 -21.52
CA LEU A 45 -1.06 -10.72 -20.30
C LEU A 45 -2.23 -11.68 -20.56
N LYS A 46 -3.17 -11.30 -21.43
CA LYS A 46 -4.27 -12.17 -21.84
C LYS A 46 -3.77 -13.39 -22.60
N ASP A 47 -2.88 -13.21 -23.55
CA ASP A 47 -2.26 -14.30 -24.33
C ASP A 47 -1.43 -15.25 -23.43
N LEU A 48 -0.84 -14.72 -22.37
CA LEU A 48 -0.14 -15.51 -21.35
C LEU A 48 -1.11 -16.36 -20.49
N GLY A 49 -2.42 -16.11 -20.57
CA GLY A 49 -3.45 -16.81 -19.81
C GLY A 49 -3.74 -16.22 -18.44
N ILE A 50 -3.46 -14.94 -18.24
CA ILE A 50 -3.74 -14.25 -16.97
C ILE A 50 -5.21 -13.82 -16.93
N ASP A 51 -5.84 -14.06 -15.79
CA ASP A 51 -7.23 -13.67 -15.52
C ASP A 51 -7.34 -12.50 -14.55
N ILE A 52 -6.37 -12.38 -13.60
CA ILE A 52 -6.38 -11.37 -12.53
C ILE A 52 -5.04 -10.65 -12.55
N ILE A 53 -5.06 -9.35 -12.63
CA ILE A 53 -3.88 -8.51 -12.48
C ILE A 53 -3.91 -7.93 -11.07
N TRP A 54 -2.98 -8.36 -10.21
CA TRP A 54 -2.73 -7.77 -8.92
C TRP A 54 -1.70 -6.66 -9.06
N ILE A 55 -2.09 -5.43 -8.76
CA ILE A 55 -1.24 -4.26 -8.89
C ILE A 55 -0.76 -3.84 -7.50
N SER A 56 0.57 -3.79 -7.30
CA SER A 56 1.16 -3.17 -6.11
C SER A 56 0.72 -1.71 -5.99
N PRO A 57 0.78 -1.08 -4.81
CA PRO A 57 0.12 0.20 -4.58
C PRO A 57 0.42 1.27 -5.63
N LEU A 58 -0.64 1.86 -6.19
CA LEU A 58 -0.61 2.99 -7.13
C LEU A 58 -0.98 4.32 -6.46
N TYR A 59 -1.33 4.26 -5.17
CA TYR A 59 -1.79 5.43 -4.42
C TYR A 59 -0.68 6.45 -4.21
N GLN A 60 -1.07 7.69 -3.93
CA GLN A 60 -0.10 8.75 -3.63
C GLN A 60 0.80 8.36 -2.44
N SER A 61 2.11 8.45 -2.65
CA SER A 61 3.12 7.96 -1.70
C SER A 61 4.41 8.78 -1.77
N PRO A 62 5.11 9.01 -0.66
CA PRO A 62 6.50 9.47 -0.66
C PRO A 62 7.53 8.45 -1.17
N PHE A 63 7.13 7.20 -1.42
CA PHE A 63 7.98 6.10 -1.92
C PHE A 63 9.14 5.69 -0.99
N VAL A 64 8.97 5.84 0.30
CA VAL A 64 9.94 5.32 1.28
C VAL A 64 10.00 3.79 1.21
N ASP A 65 8.84 3.14 1.00
CA ASP A 65 8.70 1.70 0.82
C ASP A 65 7.97 1.35 -0.49
N GLN A 66 8.48 1.87 -1.61
CA GLN A 66 8.04 1.54 -2.97
C GLN A 66 6.53 1.70 -3.22
N GLY A 67 5.86 2.61 -2.49
CA GLY A 67 4.43 2.87 -2.61
C GLY A 67 3.59 2.27 -1.47
N TYR A 68 4.17 1.44 -0.60
CA TYR A 68 3.47 0.90 0.56
C TYR A 68 3.31 1.91 1.70
N ASP A 69 3.96 3.06 1.65
CA ASP A 69 3.80 4.21 2.55
C ASP A 69 2.77 5.20 1.95
N ILE A 70 1.49 4.88 2.07
CA ILE A 70 0.40 5.61 1.40
C ILE A 70 0.08 6.91 2.14
N SER A 71 0.19 8.05 1.44
CA SER A 71 -0.13 9.37 1.97
C SER A 71 -1.55 9.85 1.63
N ASP A 72 -2.17 9.30 0.57
CA ASP A 72 -3.55 9.55 0.18
C ASP A 72 -4.12 8.31 -0.54
N TYR A 73 -5.15 7.69 0.05
CA TYR A 73 -5.80 6.50 -0.50
C TYR A 73 -6.81 6.81 -1.63
N TYR A 74 -7.12 8.07 -1.87
CA TYR A 74 -8.13 8.50 -2.84
C TYR A 74 -7.55 8.99 -4.15
N ARG A 75 -6.22 8.97 -4.29
CA ARG A 75 -5.52 9.47 -5.47
C ARG A 75 -4.50 8.49 -5.99
N ILE A 76 -4.41 8.40 -7.30
CA ILE A 76 -3.28 7.77 -7.99
C ILE A 76 -2.05 8.69 -7.86
N ASP A 77 -0.89 8.11 -7.62
CA ASP A 77 0.36 8.88 -7.60
C ASP A 77 0.67 9.38 -9.02
N PRO A 78 1.01 10.68 -9.19
CA PRO A 78 1.34 11.24 -10.50
C PRO A 78 2.48 10.54 -11.25
N ALA A 79 3.37 9.85 -10.54
CA ALA A 79 4.44 9.04 -11.16
C ALA A 79 3.88 7.85 -11.95
N PHE A 80 2.67 7.38 -11.64
CA PHE A 80 2.04 6.26 -12.34
C PHE A 80 0.95 6.67 -13.32
N GLY A 81 0.47 7.92 -13.26
CA GLY A 81 -0.59 8.43 -14.12
C GLY A 81 -1.69 9.15 -13.36
N THR A 82 -2.89 9.14 -13.91
CA THR A 82 -4.05 9.86 -13.40
C THR A 82 -5.18 8.92 -12.99
N MET A 83 -6.24 9.44 -12.37
CA MET A 83 -7.47 8.68 -12.10
C MET A 83 -8.15 8.26 -13.40
N GLU A 84 -8.11 9.11 -14.43
CA GLU A 84 -8.65 8.82 -15.76
C GLU A 84 -7.90 7.66 -16.43
N ASP A 85 -6.58 7.58 -16.27
CA ASP A 85 -5.77 6.44 -16.74
C ASP A 85 -6.16 5.16 -16.02
N PHE A 86 -6.43 5.25 -14.72
CA PHE A 86 -6.87 4.09 -13.94
C PHE A 86 -8.28 3.63 -14.35
N ASP A 87 -9.21 4.56 -14.59
CA ASP A 87 -10.54 4.24 -15.10
C ASP A 87 -10.47 3.58 -16.48
N GLU A 88 -9.58 4.04 -17.35
CA GLU A 88 -9.32 3.41 -18.64
C GLU A 88 -8.76 2.00 -18.47
N LEU A 89 -7.81 1.78 -17.56
CA LEU A 89 -7.27 0.46 -17.26
C LEU A 89 -8.39 -0.51 -16.84
N LEU A 90 -9.32 -0.08 -15.98
CA LEU A 90 -10.46 -0.90 -15.57
C LEU A 90 -11.36 -1.28 -16.75
N CYS A 91 -11.64 -0.30 -17.63
CA CYS A 91 -12.44 -0.53 -18.82
C CYS A 91 -11.76 -1.52 -19.79
N GLU A 92 -10.47 -1.34 -20.05
CA GLU A 92 -9.70 -2.17 -21.00
C GLU A 92 -9.49 -3.59 -20.48
N ALA A 93 -9.24 -3.76 -19.17
CA ALA A 93 -9.15 -5.06 -18.52
C ALA A 93 -10.50 -5.81 -18.64
N LYS A 94 -11.60 -5.10 -18.37
CA LYS A 94 -12.95 -5.68 -18.46
C LYS A 94 -13.30 -6.15 -19.87
N LYS A 95 -12.91 -5.44 -20.92
CA LYS A 95 -13.13 -5.86 -22.33
C LYS A 95 -12.44 -7.19 -22.65
N ARG A 96 -11.41 -7.56 -21.89
CA ARG A 96 -10.62 -8.79 -22.04
C ARG A 96 -10.98 -9.88 -21.04
N ASP A 97 -12.09 -9.70 -20.29
CA ASP A 97 -12.49 -10.58 -19.18
C ASP A 97 -11.37 -10.78 -18.16
N MET A 98 -10.65 -9.69 -17.85
CA MET A 98 -9.61 -9.65 -16.83
C MET A 98 -10.10 -8.82 -15.64
N TYR A 99 -9.67 -9.24 -14.44
CA TYR A 99 -9.98 -8.56 -13.18
C TYR A 99 -8.76 -7.78 -12.68
N ILE A 100 -9.02 -6.63 -12.11
CA ILE A 100 -7.99 -5.85 -11.39
C ILE A 100 -8.15 -6.09 -9.90
N LEU A 101 -7.06 -6.45 -9.24
CA LEU A 101 -6.94 -6.59 -7.80
C LEU A 101 -5.98 -5.50 -7.29
N MET A 102 -6.52 -4.55 -6.54
CA MET A 102 -5.73 -3.51 -5.91
C MET A 102 -5.19 -3.97 -4.56
N ASP A 103 -3.98 -3.56 -4.25
CA ASP A 103 -3.40 -3.78 -2.93
C ASP A 103 -4.08 -2.87 -1.90
N LEU A 104 -4.57 -3.45 -0.81
CA LEU A 104 -5.21 -2.71 0.28
C LEU A 104 -4.29 -2.66 1.50
N VAL A 105 -3.47 -1.64 1.60
CA VAL A 105 -2.54 -1.43 2.70
C VAL A 105 -3.26 -0.76 3.86
N ILE A 106 -3.70 -1.55 4.84
CA ILE A 106 -4.43 -1.09 6.02
C ILE A 106 -3.74 -1.42 7.35
N ASN A 107 -2.50 -1.93 7.31
CA ASN A 107 -1.68 -2.12 8.50
C ASN A 107 -1.11 -0.79 9.00
N HIS A 108 -0.77 0.10 8.11
CA HIS A 108 -0.14 1.38 8.37
C HIS A 108 -0.49 2.37 7.25
N CYS A 109 -0.18 3.64 7.46
CA CYS A 109 -0.16 4.64 6.41
C CYS A 109 1.21 5.34 6.38
N SER A 110 1.40 6.29 5.46
CA SER A 110 2.58 7.16 5.49
C SER A 110 2.56 8.11 6.69
N ASP A 111 3.74 8.46 7.20
CA ASP A 111 3.89 9.57 8.15
C ASP A 111 3.42 10.92 7.56
N LYS A 112 3.29 11.02 6.23
CA LYS A 112 2.73 12.20 5.52
C LYS A 112 1.22 12.15 5.37
N HIS A 113 0.55 11.04 5.73
CA HIS A 113 -0.89 10.97 5.70
C HIS A 113 -1.52 12.00 6.65
N GLU A 114 -2.61 12.64 6.21
CA GLU A 114 -3.24 13.71 7.00
C GLU A 114 -3.66 13.26 8.41
N TRP A 115 -4.09 12.01 8.58
CA TRP A 115 -4.49 11.46 9.88
C TRP A 115 -3.31 11.46 10.86
N PHE A 116 -2.15 10.97 10.42
CA PHE A 116 -0.97 10.95 11.27
C PHE A 116 -0.44 12.35 11.57
N GLN A 117 -0.47 13.24 10.58
CA GLN A 117 -0.09 14.64 10.78
C GLN A 117 -1.01 15.38 11.78
N LYS A 118 -2.30 15.04 11.80
CA LYS A 118 -3.25 15.56 12.81
C LYS A 118 -2.99 14.95 14.17
N ALA A 119 -2.76 13.62 14.26
CA ALA A 119 -2.42 12.92 15.49
C ALA A 119 -1.13 13.42 16.12
N LEU A 120 -0.10 13.74 15.33
CA LEU A 120 1.14 14.34 15.85
C LEU A 120 0.95 15.73 16.45
N LYS A 121 0.02 16.53 15.90
CA LYS A 121 -0.29 17.88 16.43
C LYS A 121 -1.08 17.83 17.74
N ASP A 122 -1.92 16.82 17.89
CA ASP A 122 -2.71 16.58 19.09
C ASP A 122 -2.76 15.08 19.42
N PRO A 123 -1.74 14.55 20.14
CA PRO A 123 -1.65 13.12 20.48
C PRO A 123 -2.71 12.63 21.47
N TYR A 124 -3.62 13.47 21.87
CA TYR A 124 -4.78 13.15 22.73
C TYR A 124 -6.12 13.52 22.09
N GLY A 125 -6.10 13.99 20.83
CA GLY A 125 -7.27 14.40 20.07
C GLY A 125 -7.91 13.26 19.29
N GLU A 126 -8.88 13.62 18.44
CA GLU A 126 -9.70 12.69 17.65
C GLU A 126 -8.89 11.67 16.83
N TYR A 127 -7.78 12.09 16.25
CA TYR A 127 -6.97 11.24 15.37
C TYR A 127 -5.92 10.41 16.13
N ALA A 128 -5.74 10.65 17.43
CA ALA A 128 -4.79 9.88 18.23
C ALA A 128 -5.15 8.40 18.31
N ASP A 129 -6.44 8.09 18.41
CA ASP A 129 -6.95 6.72 18.49
C ASP A 129 -6.78 5.91 17.18
N TYR A 130 -6.38 6.56 16.10
CA TYR A 130 -6.09 5.86 14.82
C TYR A 130 -4.70 5.20 14.82
N PHE A 131 -3.87 5.51 15.81
CA PHE A 131 -2.49 5.04 15.90
C PHE A 131 -2.18 4.53 17.30
N TYR A 132 -1.08 3.81 17.45
CA TYR A 132 -0.59 3.38 18.75
C TYR A 132 0.41 4.40 19.28
N PHE A 133 0.00 5.20 20.25
CA PHE A 133 0.87 6.11 21.00
C PHE A 133 1.07 5.59 22.43
N GLU A 134 2.34 5.45 22.86
CA GLU A 134 2.68 4.98 24.19
C GLU A 134 3.78 5.83 24.80
N LYS A 135 3.74 5.98 26.13
CA LYS A 135 4.82 6.66 26.84
C LYS A 135 6.04 5.78 26.99
N GLY A 136 7.21 6.38 26.80
CA GLY A 136 8.47 5.74 27.14
C GLY A 136 8.61 5.43 28.62
N ARG A 137 9.54 4.54 28.97
CA ARG A 137 9.84 4.16 30.34
C ARG A 137 11.29 4.48 30.66
N ASP A 138 11.52 5.35 31.65
CA ASP A 138 12.87 5.76 32.09
C ASP A 138 13.78 6.27 30.95
N GLY A 139 13.19 7.00 29.98
CA GLY A 139 13.88 7.51 28.80
C GLY A 139 14.12 6.48 27.69
N ALA A 140 13.59 5.27 27.83
CA ALA A 140 13.64 4.19 26.84
C ALA A 140 12.29 3.99 26.14
N PRO A 141 12.26 3.34 24.97
CA PRO A 141 11.01 2.97 24.29
C PRO A 141 10.09 2.09 25.16
N PRO A 142 8.77 2.04 24.89
CA PRO A 142 7.79 1.25 25.65
C PRO A 142 8.12 -0.24 25.76
N SER A 143 8.77 -0.80 24.74
CA SER A 143 9.22 -2.20 24.70
C SER A 143 10.47 -2.38 23.85
N ASN A 144 11.04 -3.60 23.89
CA ASN A 144 12.22 -3.98 23.10
C ASN A 144 11.85 -4.68 21.79
N TYR A 145 10.62 -4.60 21.30
CA TYR A 145 10.20 -5.18 20.02
C TYR A 145 10.97 -4.54 18.87
N ARG A 146 11.16 -5.33 17.81
CA ARG A 146 11.94 -4.94 16.66
C ARG A 146 11.08 -4.87 15.39
N SER A 147 11.34 -3.84 14.60
CA SER A 147 10.75 -3.67 13.27
C SER A 147 11.23 -4.78 12.31
N TYR A 148 10.42 -5.10 11.32
CA TYR A 148 10.80 -6.00 10.22
C TYR A 148 12.00 -5.48 9.42
N PHE A 149 12.18 -4.15 9.35
CA PHE A 149 13.32 -3.53 8.69
C PHE A 149 14.51 -3.29 9.63
N GLY A 150 14.39 -3.77 10.88
CA GLY A 150 15.42 -3.63 11.90
C GLY A 150 15.22 -2.40 12.79
N GLY A 151 15.97 -2.35 13.91
CA GLY A 151 15.80 -1.32 14.91
C GLY A 151 14.56 -1.54 15.81
N SER A 152 14.18 -0.51 16.56
CA SER A 152 12.98 -0.51 17.41
C SER A 152 11.72 -0.40 16.55
N VAL A 153 10.60 -0.97 17.02
CA VAL A 153 9.25 -0.68 16.47
C VAL A 153 8.68 0.65 16.97
N TRP A 154 9.36 1.31 17.89
CA TRP A 154 8.93 2.55 18.53
C TRP A 154 9.78 3.71 18.07
N GLN A 155 9.15 4.73 17.51
CA GLN A 155 9.79 6.00 17.17
C GLN A 155 9.30 7.08 18.12
N GLN A 156 10.25 7.75 18.77
CA GLN A 156 9.93 8.87 19.67
C GLN A 156 9.44 10.08 18.88
N ILE A 157 8.37 10.69 19.37
CA ILE A 157 7.89 11.99 18.89
C ILE A 157 8.80 13.06 19.49
N GLU A 158 9.42 13.83 18.63
CA GLU A 158 10.40 14.85 19.02
C GLU A 158 9.83 15.82 20.07
N GLY A 159 10.58 16.08 21.12
CA GLY A 159 10.22 16.98 22.20
C GLY A 159 9.21 16.43 23.22
N THR A 160 8.86 15.14 23.15
CA THR A 160 7.90 14.50 24.05
C THR A 160 8.45 13.21 24.67
N ASP A 161 7.68 12.62 25.63
CA ASP A 161 7.91 11.28 26.19
C ASP A 161 7.07 10.19 25.46
N LEU A 162 6.37 10.58 24.36
CA LEU A 162 5.53 9.69 23.57
C LEU A 162 6.31 9.05 22.43
N TYR A 163 5.90 7.82 22.11
CA TYR A 163 6.38 7.04 20.97
C TYR A 163 5.19 6.55 20.17
N TYR A 164 5.36 6.42 18.86
CA TYR A 164 4.38 5.72 18.02
C TYR A 164 4.94 4.40 17.51
N LEU A 165 4.04 3.46 17.26
CA LEU A 165 4.37 2.12 16.75
C LEU A 165 4.55 2.15 15.24
N HIS A 166 5.57 1.43 14.75
CA HIS A 166 5.77 1.11 13.33
C HIS A 166 6.38 -0.29 13.16
N MET A 167 5.67 -1.21 12.59
CA MET A 167 6.19 -2.56 12.36
C MET A 167 7.16 -2.62 11.16
N PHE A 168 7.06 -1.65 10.24
CA PHE A 168 7.92 -1.49 9.07
C PHE A 168 8.85 -0.27 9.23
N ALA A 169 8.97 0.60 8.23
CA ALA A 169 9.77 1.81 8.36
C ALA A 169 9.16 2.80 9.37
N LYS A 170 9.99 3.65 9.98
CA LYS A 170 9.49 4.70 10.90
C LYS A 170 8.55 5.71 10.22
N GLU A 171 8.64 5.80 8.90
CA GLU A 171 7.74 6.59 8.05
C GLU A 171 6.39 5.89 7.79
N GLN A 172 6.17 4.70 8.36
CA GLN A 172 4.96 3.88 8.21
C GLN A 172 4.32 3.61 9.58
N PRO A 173 3.72 4.65 10.24
CA PRO A 173 3.03 4.47 11.52
C PRO A 173 1.87 3.47 11.39
N ASP A 174 1.83 2.50 12.31
CA ASP A 174 0.80 1.47 12.33
C ASP A 174 -0.57 2.05 12.71
N LEU A 175 -1.60 1.60 11.98
CA LEU A 175 -3.00 1.90 12.27
C LEU A 175 -3.54 0.98 13.35
N ASN A 176 -4.40 1.54 14.22
CA ASN A 176 -5.04 0.84 15.34
C ASN A 176 -6.35 0.16 14.91
#